data_97d133729d9ce49688a7ca96589141e2
#
_entry.id   97d133729d9ce49688a7ca96589141e2
#
_cell.length_a   1.000
_cell.length_b   1.000
_cell.length_c   1.000
_cell.angle_alpha   90.00
_cell.angle_beta   90.00
_cell.angle_gamma   90.00
#
_symmetry.space_group_name_H-M   'P 1'
#
loop_
_entity.id
_entity.type
_entity.pdbx_description
1 polymer ?
#
loop_
_entity_poly.entity_id
_entity_poly.type
_entity_poly.pdbx_seq_one_letter_code
_entity_poly.pdbx_strand_id
1 'polypeptide(L)'
;CQMAEKSLMQAVEHAKNAAGTSTKIIGSIAPLEDCYKPELFPGRDAAISEFAYLGGEMVEAEVDILILETMNSMAETEAGLCALKNTDLTLWVSFVLKDENHLLSGDRLDDTLNMLNNFQIEMVLLNCNPLGRTKNAVDNIVDNWSDGWGIYPNLGIGEPSADGCITEYESMEKYLSVVEYALSGG
;
A
#
# COMPACT_ATOMS: atom_id res chain seq x y z
N CYS A 1 -9.74 -21.27 -1.46
CA CYS A 1 -9.07 -22.54 -1.15
C CYS A 1 -8.94 -22.69 0.37
N GLN A 2 -9.61 -23.71 0.98
CA GLN A 2 -9.71 -23.91 2.46
C GLN A 2 -8.39 -23.78 3.24
N MET A 3 -7.26 -24.08 2.61
CA MET A 3 -5.95 -23.97 3.27
C MET A 3 -5.46 -22.54 3.36
N ALA A 4 -5.71 -21.73 2.34
CA ALA A 4 -5.35 -20.31 2.33
C ALA A 4 -6.22 -19.51 3.32
N GLU A 5 -7.54 -19.75 3.31
CA GLU A 5 -8.50 -19.16 4.25
C GLU A 5 -8.09 -19.44 5.70
N LYS A 6 -7.83 -20.73 6.00
CA LYS A 6 -7.37 -21.13 7.33
C LYS A 6 -6.05 -20.45 7.75
N SER A 7 -5.10 -20.31 6.82
CA SER A 7 -3.83 -19.65 7.09
C SER A 7 -4.01 -18.17 7.36
N LEU A 8 -4.89 -17.48 6.61
CA LEU A 8 -5.23 -16.09 6.83
C LEU A 8 -5.87 -15.89 8.21
N MET A 9 -6.89 -16.67 8.55
CA MET A 9 -7.54 -16.59 9.86
C MET A 9 -6.55 -16.80 11.02
N GLN A 10 -5.65 -17.78 10.89
CA GLN A 10 -4.61 -18.02 11.90
C GLN A 10 -3.62 -16.85 12.01
N ALA A 11 -3.21 -16.25 10.88
CA ALA A 11 -2.30 -15.10 10.90
C ALA A 11 -2.93 -13.91 11.62
N VAL A 12 -4.20 -13.60 11.32
CA VAL A 12 -4.93 -12.52 11.99
C VAL A 12 -5.13 -12.81 13.47
N GLU A 13 -5.46 -14.05 13.84
CA GLU A 13 -5.58 -14.46 15.26
C GLU A 13 -4.25 -14.26 16.01
N HIS A 14 -3.12 -14.65 15.42
CA HIS A 14 -1.81 -14.42 16.02
C HIS A 14 -1.49 -12.93 16.17
N ALA A 15 -1.81 -12.12 15.17
CA ALA A 15 -1.65 -10.67 15.23
C ALA A 15 -2.49 -10.05 16.36
N LYS A 16 -3.78 -10.43 16.46
CA LYS A 16 -4.69 -9.97 17.54
C LYS A 16 -4.16 -10.34 18.92
N ASN A 17 -3.69 -11.59 19.08
CA ASN A 17 -3.13 -12.06 20.35
C ASN A 17 -1.87 -11.28 20.76
N ALA A 18 -1.04 -10.88 19.81
CA ALA A 18 0.15 -10.07 20.05
C ALA A 18 -0.16 -8.60 20.31
N ALA A 19 -1.15 -8.04 19.62
CA ALA A 19 -1.55 -6.63 19.69
C ALA A 19 -2.26 -6.26 21.01
N GLY A 20 -2.92 -7.21 21.65
CA GLY A 20 -3.77 -6.94 22.78
C GLY A 20 -5.00 -6.09 22.41
N THR A 21 -5.44 -5.21 23.32
CA THR A 21 -6.68 -4.42 23.13
C THR A 21 -6.44 -2.99 22.64
N SER A 22 -5.20 -2.56 22.50
CA SER A 22 -4.86 -1.14 22.21
C SER A 22 -4.32 -0.89 20.83
N THR A 23 -3.98 -1.95 20.07
CA THR A 23 -3.38 -1.84 18.74
C THR A 23 -4.35 -2.37 17.69
N LYS A 24 -4.58 -1.61 16.63
CA LYS A 24 -5.41 -2.02 15.49
C LYS A 24 -4.67 -3.02 14.60
N ILE A 25 -5.42 -3.92 14.01
CA ILE A 25 -4.94 -4.90 13.04
C ILE A 25 -5.28 -4.42 11.64
N ILE A 26 -4.27 -4.30 10.80
CA ILE A 26 -4.42 -3.92 9.40
C ILE A 26 -4.33 -5.17 8.53
N GLY A 27 -5.39 -5.44 7.77
CA GLY A 27 -5.39 -6.46 6.73
C GLY A 27 -4.79 -5.91 5.44
N SER A 28 -3.64 -6.45 5.05
CA SER A 28 -2.94 -6.02 3.83
C SER A 28 -3.34 -6.88 2.63
N ILE A 29 -3.69 -6.21 1.54
CA ILE A 29 -4.00 -6.81 0.24
C ILE A 29 -3.09 -6.18 -0.81
N ALA A 30 -2.17 -6.96 -1.36
CA ALA A 30 -1.24 -6.55 -2.40
C ALA A 30 -1.88 -6.63 -3.80
N PRO A 31 -1.24 -6.08 -4.86
CA PRO A 31 -1.59 -6.39 -6.24
C PRO A 31 -1.72 -7.90 -6.47
N LEU A 32 -2.63 -8.29 -7.35
CA LEU A 32 -3.00 -9.70 -7.55
C LEU A 32 -1.88 -10.56 -8.15
N GLU A 33 -0.94 -9.92 -8.85
CA GLU A 33 0.24 -10.52 -9.42
C GLU A 33 1.50 -9.89 -8.82
N ASP A 34 2.65 -9.97 -9.48
CA ASP A 34 3.90 -9.36 -9.03
C ASP A 34 3.75 -7.83 -8.90
N CYS A 35 3.85 -7.29 -7.68
CA CYS A 35 3.65 -5.86 -7.41
C CYS A 35 4.66 -4.94 -8.11
N TYR A 36 5.74 -5.49 -8.67
CA TYR A 36 6.72 -4.75 -9.49
C TYR A 36 6.50 -4.89 -11.00
N LYS A 37 5.43 -5.60 -11.42
CA LYS A 37 5.09 -5.87 -12.83
C LYS A 37 3.64 -5.47 -13.15
N PRO A 38 3.36 -4.16 -13.25
CA PRO A 38 2.00 -3.68 -13.54
C PRO A 38 1.39 -4.22 -14.84
N GLU A 39 2.23 -4.67 -15.78
CA GLU A 39 1.79 -5.31 -17.03
C GLU A 39 1.10 -6.68 -16.82
N LEU A 40 1.25 -7.28 -15.64
CA LEU A 40 0.58 -8.54 -15.30
C LEU A 40 -0.84 -8.34 -14.75
N PHE A 41 -1.31 -7.11 -14.62
CA PHE A 41 -2.67 -6.82 -14.14
C PHE A 41 -3.72 -7.65 -14.90
N PRO A 42 -4.53 -8.51 -14.24
CA PRO A 42 -5.40 -9.48 -14.91
C PRO A 42 -6.63 -8.85 -15.57
N GLY A 43 -6.78 -7.53 -15.44
CA GLY A 43 -7.93 -6.79 -15.93
C GLY A 43 -9.00 -6.57 -14.86
N ARG A 44 -9.83 -5.55 -15.10
CA ARG A 44 -10.74 -4.96 -14.12
C ARG A 44 -11.73 -5.95 -13.49
N ASP A 45 -12.40 -6.75 -14.30
CA ASP A 45 -13.47 -7.63 -13.80
C ASP A 45 -12.92 -8.80 -12.97
N ALA A 46 -11.80 -9.39 -13.40
CA ALA A 46 -11.11 -10.41 -12.63
C ALA A 46 -10.60 -9.82 -11.31
N ALA A 47 -9.99 -8.64 -11.33
CA ALA A 47 -9.47 -7.97 -10.16
C ALA A 47 -10.57 -7.63 -9.15
N ILE A 48 -11.70 -7.09 -9.57
CA ILE A 48 -12.84 -6.82 -8.67
C ILE A 48 -13.28 -8.09 -7.96
N SER A 49 -13.37 -9.21 -8.67
CA SER A 49 -13.80 -10.49 -8.08
C SER A 49 -12.82 -11.00 -7.03
N GLU A 50 -11.51 -10.96 -7.33
CA GLU A 50 -10.47 -11.44 -6.40
C GLU A 50 -10.32 -10.51 -5.18
N PHE A 51 -10.32 -9.19 -5.38
CA PHE A 51 -10.26 -8.24 -4.26
C PHE A 51 -11.50 -8.32 -3.37
N ALA A 52 -12.70 -8.54 -3.95
CA ALA A 52 -13.91 -8.73 -3.16
C ALA A 52 -13.84 -10.01 -2.32
N TYR A 53 -13.30 -11.09 -2.87
CA TYR A 53 -13.08 -12.33 -2.13
C TYR A 53 -12.09 -12.12 -0.97
N LEU A 54 -10.91 -11.55 -1.25
CA LEU A 54 -9.89 -11.28 -0.22
C LEU A 54 -10.39 -10.33 0.86
N GLY A 55 -11.10 -9.26 0.45
CA GLY A 55 -11.72 -8.32 1.38
C GLY A 55 -12.76 -8.98 2.28
N GLY A 56 -13.57 -9.88 1.73
CA GLY A 56 -14.53 -10.68 2.50
C GLY A 56 -13.87 -11.54 3.57
N GLU A 57 -12.80 -12.25 3.22
CA GLU A 57 -12.02 -13.05 4.18
C GLU A 57 -11.39 -12.18 5.29
N MET A 58 -10.93 -10.96 4.97
CA MET A 58 -10.39 -10.02 5.96
C MET A 58 -11.48 -9.49 6.91
N VAL A 59 -12.70 -9.23 6.38
CA VAL A 59 -13.85 -8.85 7.19
C VAL A 59 -14.26 -9.99 8.14
N GLU A 60 -14.32 -11.23 7.66
CA GLU A 60 -14.60 -12.41 8.49
C GLU A 60 -13.52 -12.63 9.57
N ALA A 61 -12.26 -12.31 9.25
CA ALA A 61 -11.16 -12.34 10.20
C ALA A 61 -11.20 -11.17 11.21
N GLU A 62 -12.14 -10.23 11.05
CA GLU A 62 -12.32 -9.06 11.92
C GLU A 62 -11.04 -8.21 12.06
N VAL A 63 -10.41 -7.85 10.95
CA VAL A 63 -9.38 -6.81 10.93
C VAL A 63 -10.02 -5.44 11.15
N ASP A 64 -9.28 -4.46 11.64
CA ASP A 64 -9.80 -3.12 11.93
C ASP A 64 -9.73 -2.19 10.71
N ILE A 65 -8.75 -2.41 9.84
CA ILE A 65 -8.44 -1.58 8.67
C ILE A 65 -8.08 -2.49 7.51
N LEU A 66 -8.45 -2.12 6.29
CA LEU A 66 -7.91 -2.73 5.07
C LEU A 66 -6.95 -1.76 4.38
N ILE A 67 -5.81 -2.25 3.95
CA ILE A 67 -4.88 -1.50 3.11
C ILE A 67 -4.70 -2.22 1.77
N LEU A 68 -4.92 -1.50 0.67
CA LEU A 68 -4.39 -1.89 -0.64
C LEU A 68 -2.91 -1.48 -0.66
N GLU A 69 -2.02 -2.44 -0.46
CA GLU A 69 -0.60 -2.19 -0.20
C GLU A 69 0.27 -2.40 -1.43
N THR A 70 1.22 -1.49 -1.66
CA THR A 70 2.18 -1.57 -2.77
C THR A 70 1.50 -1.51 -4.16
N MET A 71 0.42 -0.73 -4.26
CA MET A 71 -0.30 -0.58 -5.53
C MET A 71 0.61 0.09 -6.57
N ASN A 72 0.59 -0.45 -7.77
CA ASN A 72 1.55 -0.13 -8.82
C ASN A 72 0.92 0.54 -10.04
N SER A 73 -0.42 0.58 -10.13
CA SER A 73 -1.20 1.16 -11.23
C SER A 73 -2.52 1.76 -10.75
N MET A 74 -2.98 2.80 -11.40
CA MET A 74 -4.28 3.42 -11.13
C MET A 74 -5.43 2.44 -11.41
N ALA A 75 -5.34 1.68 -12.49
CA ALA A 75 -6.40 0.76 -12.90
C ALA A 75 -6.64 -0.37 -11.87
N GLU A 76 -5.58 -0.97 -11.33
CA GLU A 76 -5.70 -2.02 -10.32
C GLU A 76 -6.15 -1.46 -8.97
N THR A 77 -5.65 -0.27 -8.60
CA THR A 77 -6.09 0.44 -7.39
C THR A 77 -7.59 0.73 -7.45
N GLU A 78 -8.09 1.28 -8.57
CA GLU A 78 -9.52 1.55 -8.75
C GLU A 78 -10.36 0.27 -8.66
N ALA A 79 -9.90 -0.82 -9.28
CA ALA A 79 -10.59 -2.11 -9.21
C ALA A 79 -10.70 -2.62 -7.76
N GLY A 80 -9.61 -2.56 -7.00
CA GLY A 80 -9.58 -2.93 -5.58
C GLY A 80 -10.53 -2.08 -4.75
N LEU A 81 -10.50 -0.76 -4.92
CA LEU A 81 -11.40 0.15 -4.21
C LEU A 81 -12.86 -0.07 -4.58
N CYS A 82 -13.17 -0.33 -5.85
CA CYS A 82 -14.53 -0.70 -6.28
C CYS A 82 -15.03 -1.97 -5.59
N ALA A 83 -14.14 -2.93 -5.37
CA ALA A 83 -14.48 -4.18 -4.68
C ALA A 83 -14.72 -3.97 -3.17
N LEU A 84 -13.90 -3.11 -2.53
CA LEU A 84 -13.86 -2.95 -1.09
C LEU A 84 -14.76 -1.82 -0.54
N LYS A 85 -15.23 -0.89 -1.37
CA LYS A 85 -15.98 0.32 -0.96
C LYS A 85 -17.25 0.06 -0.14
N ASN A 86 -17.79 -1.14 -0.18
CA ASN A 86 -19.00 -1.51 0.57
C ASN A 86 -18.68 -2.31 1.85
N THR A 87 -17.43 -2.48 2.20
CA THR A 87 -17.04 -2.99 3.51
C THR A 87 -17.22 -1.86 4.53
N ASP A 88 -17.58 -2.20 5.76
CA ASP A 88 -17.67 -1.22 6.87
C ASP A 88 -16.29 -0.91 7.48
N LEU A 89 -15.20 -1.33 6.81
CA LEU A 89 -13.83 -1.13 7.29
C LEU A 89 -13.23 0.17 6.74
N THR A 90 -12.38 0.77 7.55
CA THR A 90 -11.51 1.87 7.12
C THR A 90 -10.59 1.42 5.99
N LEU A 91 -10.49 2.20 4.92
CA LEU A 91 -9.64 1.89 3.77
C LEU A 91 -8.41 2.80 3.72
N TRP A 92 -7.25 2.19 3.56
CA TRP A 92 -5.97 2.83 3.28
C TRP A 92 -5.44 2.36 1.93
N VAL A 93 -4.59 3.17 1.32
CA VAL A 93 -3.93 2.80 0.05
C VAL A 93 -2.46 3.18 0.14
N SER A 94 -1.56 2.30 -0.31
CA SER A 94 -0.15 2.66 -0.44
C SER A 94 0.39 2.36 -1.84
N PHE A 95 1.33 3.19 -2.27
CA PHE A 95 1.85 3.19 -3.63
C PHE A 95 3.35 2.92 -3.70
N VAL A 96 3.73 2.11 -4.69
CA VAL A 96 5.10 1.99 -5.17
C VAL A 96 5.27 2.79 -6.46
N LEU A 97 6.35 3.55 -6.54
CA LEU A 97 6.57 4.55 -7.57
C LEU A 97 7.72 4.15 -8.53
N LYS A 98 7.58 4.55 -9.78
CA LYS A 98 8.64 4.53 -10.79
C LYS A 98 9.62 5.70 -10.61
N ASP A 99 9.06 6.87 -10.36
CA ASP A 99 9.75 8.13 -10.07
C ASP A 99 8.87 8.99 -9.14
N GLU A 100 9.25 10.21 -8.82
CA GLU A 100 8.52 11.09 -7.90
C GLU A 100 7.11 11.48 -8.35
N ASN A 101 6.76 11.26 -9.63
CA ASN A 101 5.50 11.69 -10.22
C ASN A 101 4.66 10.56 -10.82
N HIS A 102 5.21 9.33 -10.90
CA HIS A 102 4.53 8.23 -11.58
C HIS A 102 4.58 6.92 -10.77
N LEU A 103 3.48 6.17 -10.83
CA LEU A 103 3.44 4.77 -10.42
C LEU A 103 4.29 3.91 -11.37
N LEU A 104 4.55 2.64 -11.03
CA LEU A 104 5.32 1.73 -11.88
C LEU A 104 4.69 1.52 -13.25
N SER A 105 3.37 1.56 -13.37
CA SER A 105 2.62 1.51 -14.63
C SER A 105 2.89 2.69 -15.57
N GLY A 106 3.38 3.81 -15.03
CA GLY A 106 3.50 5.08 -15.73
C GLY A 106 2.30 6.02 -15.53
N ASP A 107 1.28 5.61 -14.79
CA ASP A 107 0.17 6.50 -14.39
C ASP A 107 0.71 7.64 -13.53
N ARG A 108 0.19 8.84 -13.72
CA ARG A 108 0.59 10.00 -12.90
C ARG A 108 0.08 9.86 -11.48
N LEU A 109 0.92 10.22 -10.51
CA LEU A 109 0.55 10.15 -9.09
C LEU A 109 -0.59 11.12 -8.75
N ASP A 110 -0.54 12.36 -9.25
CA ASP A 110 -1.58 13.36 -9.05
C ASP A 110 -2.94 12.94 -9.65
N ASP A 111 -2.96 12.35 -10.85
CA ASP A 111 -4.19 11.80 -11.45
C ASP A 111 -4.73 10.64 -10.61
N THR A 112 -3.83 9.81 -10.07
CA THR A 112 -4.21 8.68 -9.20
C THR A 112 -4.80 9.19 -7.87
N LEU A 113 -4.19 10.19 -7.24
CA LEU A 113 -4.71 10.83 -6.03
C LEU A 113 -6.08 11.47 -6.28
N ASN A 114 -6.25 12.14 -7.43
CA ASN A 114 -7.55 12.69 -7.83
C ASN A 114 -8.62 11.60 -7.99
N MET A 115 -8.27 10.43 -8.53
CA MET A 115 -9.19 9.28 -8.63
C MET A 115 -9.63 8.79 -7.25
N LEU A 116 -8.74 8.79 -6.24
CA LEU A 116 -9.06 8.38 -4.87
C LEU A 116 -10.16 9.24 -4.23
N ASN A 117 -10.34 10.50 -4.64
CA ASN A 117 -11.41 11.37 -4.14
C ASN A 117 -12.84 10.84 -4.44
N ASN A 118 -12.97 9.83 -5.30
CA ASN A 118 -14.25 9.14 -5.53
C ASN A 118 -14.55 8.06 -4.48
N PHE A 119 -13.65 7.83 -3.53
CA PHE A 119 -13.75 6.80 -2.50
C PHE A 119 -13.54 7.41 -1.12
N GLN A 120 -13.95 6.69 -0.07
CA GLN A 120 -13.69 7.07 1.32
C GLN A 120 -12.37 6.47 1.78
N ILE A 121 -11.28 7.16 1.55
CA ILE A 121 -9.92 6.74 1.93
C ILE A 121 -9.47 7.59 3.11
N GLU A 122 -9.10 6.96 4.22
CA GLU A 122 -8.59 7.65 5.40
C GLU A 122 -7.12 8.02 5.27
N MET A 123 -6.33 7.18 4.58
CA MET A 123 -4.87 7.38 4.51
C MET A 123 -4.28 6.93 3.18
N VAL A 124 -3.42 7.77 2.64
CA VAL A 124 -2.56 7.46 1.49
C VAL A 124 -1.11 7.33 1.96
N LEU A 125 -0.41 6.32 1.47
CA LEU A 125 0.94 6.01 1.93
C LEU A 125 1.88 5.81 0.72
N LEU A 126 3.17 6.07 0.93
CA LEU A 126 4.23 5.68 0.01
C LEU A 126 5.09 4.60 0.66
N ASN A 127 5.16 3.42 0.04
CA ASN A 127 5.91 2.29 0.57
C ASN A 127 6.82 1.63 -0.47
N CYS A 128 7.75 0.82 0.01
CA CYS A 128 8.67 0.06 -0.87
C CYS A 128 9.43 0.91 -1.90
N ASN A 129 9.54 2.20 -1.66
CA ASN A 129 10.28 3.13 -2.51
C ASN A 129 11.68 3.39 -1.94
N PRO A 130 12.70 3.62 -2.79
CA PRO A 130 13.97 4.17 -2.34
C PRO A 130 13.77 5.49 -1.59
N LEU A 131 14.57 5.70 -0.56
CA LEU A 131 14.44 6.85 0.35
C LEU A 131 14.43 8.21 -0.38
N GLY A 132 15.32 8.41 -1.36
CA GLY A 132 15.36 9.64 -2.16
C GLY A 132 14.10 9.87 -3.00
N ARG A 133 13.55 8.80 -3.60
CA ARG A 133 12.29 8.88 -4.37
C ARG A 133 11.12 9.23 -3.46
N THR A 134 11.03 8.58 -2.29
CA THR A 134 10.00 8.89 -1.30
C THR A 134 10.03 10.36 -0.92
N LYS A 135 11.22 10.90 -0.60
CA LYS A 135 11.37 12.31 -0.25
C LYS A 135 10.84 13.25 -1.35
N ASN A 136 11.22 12.99 -2.60
CA ASN A 136 10.81 13.84 -3.72
C ASN A 136 9.31 13.74 -4.03
N ALA A 137 8.67 12.62 -3.69
CA ALA A 137 7.23 12.42 -3.90
C ALA A 137 6.36 13.00 -2.78
N VAL A 138 6.93 13.35 -1.63
CA VAL A 138 6.16 13.94 -0.50
C VAL A 138 5.45 15.22 -0.93
N ASP A 139 6.12 16.11 -1.67
CA ASP A 139 5.52 17.37 -2.12
C ASP A 139 4.30 17.10 -3.02
N ASN A 140 4.36 16.09 -3.88
CA ASN A 140 3.22 15.73 -4.73
C ASN A 140 2.04 15.22 -3.90
N ILE A 141 2.28 14.44 -2.83
CA ILE A 141 1.22 14.02 -1.90
C ILE A 141 0.62 15.25 -1.20
N VAL A 142 1.44 16.09 -0.62
CA VAL A 142 0.98 17.29 0.13
C VAL A 142 0.18 18.25 -0.74
N ASP A 143 0.58 18.43 -2.00
CA ASP A 143 -0.09 19.34 -2.93
C ASP A 143 -1.43 18.79 -3.46
N ASN A 144 -1.61 17.47 -3.51
CA ASN A 144 -2.73 16.83 -4.19
C ASN A 144 -3.61 15.96 -3.29
N TRP A 145 -3.28 15.80 -2.00
CA TRP A 145 -4.05 15.00 -1.04
C TRP A 145 -4.23 15.75 0.28
N SER A 146 -5.49 15.89 0.73
CA SER A 146 -5.85 16.71 1.90
C SER A 146 -6.09 15.92 3.19
N ASP A 147 -6.26 14.60 3.07
CA ASP A 147 -6.52 13.73 4.21
C ASP A 147 -5.22 13.12 4.77
N GLY A 148 -5.33 12.11 5.62
CA GLY A 148 -4.17 11.45 6.23
C GLY A 148 -3.19 10.87 5.20
N TRP A 149 -1.90 11.05 5.41
CA TRP A 149 -0.86 10.45 4.59
C TRP A 149 0.35 10.02 5.42
N GLY A 150 1.20 9.17 4.86
CA GLY A 150 2.40 8.68 5.52
C GLY A 150 3.40 8.01 4.59
N ILE A 151 4.56 7.64 5.15
CA ILE A 151 5.64 6.99 4.41
C ILE A 151 6.23 5.83 5.19
N TYR A 152 6.63 4.76 4.49
CA TYR A 152 7.49 3.68 5.01
C TYR A 152 8.43 3.17 3.91
N PRO A 153 9.47 3.97 3.59
CA PRO A 153 10.41 3.68 2.52
C PRO A 153 11.36 2.55 2.86
N ASN A 154 12.05 2.02 1.83
CA ASN A 154 13.11 1.05 1.99
C ASN A 154 14.37 1.68 2.59
N LEU A 155 15.02 0.97 3.51
CA LEU A 155 16.37 1.30 3.97
C LEU A 155 17.46 0.80 3.01
N GLY A 156 17.15 -0.22 2.22
CA GLY A 156 18.09 -0.81 1.28
C GLY A 156 18.35 0.10 0.07
N ILE A 157 19.58 0.05 -0.44
CA ILE A 157 20.01 0.76 -1.64
C ILE A 157 20.18 -0.27 -2.77
N GLY A 158 19.63 0.07 -3.96
CA GLY A 158 19.72 -0.77 -5.15
C GLY A 158 18.73 -1.93 -5.16
N GLU A 159 18.94 -2.82 -6.13
CA GLU A 159 18.12 -4.00 -6.31
C GLU A 159 18.66 -5.16 -5.45
N PRO A 160 17.78 -6.04 -4.95
CA PRO A 160 18.23 -7.23 -4.26
C PRO A 160 19.02 -8.15 -5.20
N SER A 161 20.02 -8.83 -4.66
CA SER A 161 20.76 -9.88 -5.35
C SER A 161 19.85 -11.09 -5.67
N ALA A 162 20.36 -12.04 -6.45
CA ALA A 162 19.59 -13.21 -6.89
C ALA A 162 19.05 -14.08 -5.73
N ASP A 163 19.64 -13.98 -4.54
CA ASP A 163 19.20 -14.62 -3.31
C ASP A 163 18.25 -13.75 -2.45
N GLY A 164 17.85 -12.58 -2.98
CA GLY A 164 16.95 -11.64 -2.30
C GLY A 164 17.63 -10.73 -1.27
N CYS A 165 18.97 -10.78 -1.16
CA CYS A 165 19.68 -9.98 -0.19
C CYS A 165 19.98 -8.57 -0.70
N ILE A 166 19.79 -7.57 0.17
CA ILE A 166 20.27 -6.20 -0.02
C ILE A 166 21.45 -6.00 0.94
N THR A 167 22.60 -5.62 0.42
CA THR A 167 23.84 -5.51 1.19
C THR A 167 24.25 -4.06 1.52
N GLU A 168 23.67 -3.10 0.80
CA GLU A 168 23.92 -1.68 1.02
C GLU A 168 22.69 -1.03 1.61
N TYR A 169 22.87 -0.17 2.62
CA TYR A 169 21.80 0.48 3.36
C TYR A 169 22.05 1.97 3.47
N GLU A 170 20.95 2.74 3.44
CA GLU A 170 21.00 4.17 3.76
C GLU A 170 21.42 4.40 5.21
N SER A 171 22.09 5.52 5.47
CA SER A 171 22.43 5.87 6.85
C SER A 171 21.19 6.25 7.65
N MET A 172 21.21 6.00 8.97
CA MET A 172 20.12 6.42 9.87
C MET A 172 19.90 7.94 9.82
N GLU A 173 20.97 8.72 9.72
CA GLU A 173 20.90 10.18 9.59
C GLU A 173 20.08 10.60 8.35
N LYS A 174 20.35 9.98 7.21
CA LYS A 174 19.61 10.26 5.97
C LYS A 174 18.15 9.82 6.08
N TYR A 175 17.88 8.66 6.70
CA TYR A 175 16.52 8.19 6.95
C TYR A 175 15.74 9.18 7.82
N LEU A 176 16.31 9.59 8.95
CA LEU A 176 15.70 10.56 9.86
C LEU A 176 15.45 11.91 9.17
N SER A 177 16.37 12.38 8.30
CA SER A 177 16.17 13.62 7.56
C SER A 177 14.94 13.57 6.63
N VAL A 178 14.61 12.40 6.08
CA VAL A 178 13.39 12.23 5.26
C VAL A 178 12.15 12.18 6.13
N VAL A 179 12.22 11.55 7.30
CA VAL A 179 11.12 11.56 8.27
C VAL A 179 10.83 12.99 8.76
N GLU A 180 11.87 13.74 9.12
CA GLU A 180 11.75 15.13 9.54
C GLU A 180 11.15 16.01 8.42
N TYR A 181 11.58 15.79 7.18
CA TYR A 181 11.02 16.48 6.02
C TYR A 181 9.52 16.18 5.86
N ALA A 182 9.14 14.92 5.92
CA ALA A 182 7.73 14.51 5.83
C ALA A 182 6.88 15.12 6.97
N LEU A 183 7.39 15.14 8.20
CA LEU A 183 6.70 15.74 9.34
C LEU A 183 6.57 17.27 9.23
N SER A 184 7.47 17.94 8.50
CA SER A 184 7.43 19.39 8.29
C SER A 184 6.55 19.82 7.12
N GLY A 185 6.23 18.92 6.21
CA GLY A 185 5.39 19.14 5.03
C GLY A 185 3.91 18.87 5.28
N GLY A 186 3.59 18.30 6.43
CA GLY A 186 2.22 17.95 6.83
C GLY A 186 1.63 18.89 7.87
#